data_c8d3d7b5ab726deb47ded8ec3001974d
#
_entry.id   c8d3d7b5ab726deb47ded8ec3001974d
#
_cell.length_a   1.000
_cell.length_b   1.000
_cell.length_c   1.000
_cell.angle_alpha   90.00
_cell.angle_beta   90.00
_cell.angle_gamma   90.00
#
_symmetry.space_group_name_H-M   'P 1'
#
loop_
_entity.id
_entity.type
_entity.pdbx_description
1 polymer ?
#
loop_
_entity_poly.entity_id
_entity_poly.type
_entity_poly.pdbx_seq_one_letter_code
_entity_poly.pdbx_strand_id
1 'polypeptide(L)'
;LALTLRRTYATRADAVRRFRFFPPAPQAPETLRAAIAEHSVRREADGRYGFAFDPRWFSIPSRPRPELSSVQCPTLILRGRESEILSREGARALMDELPRGRLVEISGAGHQTHLENPDAVLLALRNFLAALP
;
A
#
# COMPACT_ATOMS: atom_id res chain seq x y z
N LEU A 1 2.94 -19.03 -13.08
CA LEU A 1 3.49 -17.72 -12.67
C LEU A 1 3.75 -17.63 -11.16
N ALA A 2 2.87 -18.18 -10.31
CA ALA A 2 3.00 -18.11 -8.85
C ALA A 2 4.24 -18.81 -8.29
N LEU A 3 4.69 -19.89 -8.90
CA LEU A 3 5.90 -20.62 -8.51
C LEU A 3 7.20 -19.85 -8.79
N THR A 4 7.18 -18.93 -9.73
CA THR A 4 8.37 -18.12 -10.11
C THR A 4 8.63 -16.94 -9.17
N LEU A 5 7.67 -16.58 -8.32
CA LEU A 5 7.75 -15.41 -7.44
C LEU A 5 8.38 -15.70 -6.07
N ARG A 6 8.53 -16.98 -5.70
CA ARG A 6 9.13 -17.36 -4.42
C ARG A 6 10.64 -17.47 -4.53
N ARG A 7 11.30 -16.30 -4.69
CA ARG A 7 12.75 -16.24 -4.65
C ARG A 7 13.24 -16.33 -3.21
N THR A 8 14.19 -17.24 -2.97
CA THR A 8 14.92 -17.34 -1.70
C THR A 8 16.39 -16.98 -1.89
N TYR A 9 17.02 -16.50 -0.84
CA TYR A 9 18.39 -15.99 -0.82
C TYR A 9 19.19 -16.75 0.23
N ALA A 10 20.51 -16.88 0.03
CA ALA A 10 21.39 -17.57 0.96
C ALA A 10 21.55 -16.80 2.27
N THR A 11 21.53 -15.46 2.20
CA THR A 11 21.69 -14.62 3.39
C THR A 11 20.52 -13.64 3.55
N ARG A 12 20.26 -13.21 4.78
CA ARG A 12 19.28 -12.18 5.09
C ARG A 12 19.61 -10.86 4.40
N ALA A 13 20.89 -10.49 4.40
CA ALA A 13 21.37 -9.27 3.78
C ALA A 13 21.10 -9.25 2.26
N ASP A 14 21.26 -10.40 1.58
CA ASP A 14 20.93 -10.51 0.15
C ASP A 14 19.43 -10.32 -0.10
N ALA A 15 18.58 -10.90 0.73
CA ALA A 15 17.14 -10.75 0.62
C ALA A 15 16.75 -9.28 0.83
N VAL A 16 17.27 -8.61 1.87
CA VAL A 16 17.00 -7.19 2.16
C VAL A 16 17.42 -6.30 0.99
N ARG A 17 18.62 -6.47 0.44
CA ARG A 17 19.08 -5.68 -0.71
C ARG A 17 18.18 -5.86 -1.95
N ARG A 18 17.53 -6.99 -2.08
CA ARG A 18 16.64 -7.33 -3.21
C ARG A 18 15.18 -6.98 -2.96
N PHE A 19 14.83 -6.52 -1.77
CA PHE A 19 13.48 -6.06 -1.47
C PHE A 19 13.12 -4.85 -2.36
N ARG A 20 11.89 -4.85 -2.88
CA ARG A 20 11.33 -3.74 -3.65
C ARG A 20 9.88 -3.58 -3.26
N PHE A 21 9.45 -2.33 -3.12
CA PHE A 21 8.02 -2.04 -3.01
C PHE A 21 7.30 -2.32 -4.32
N PHE A 22 6.10 -2.82 -4.20
CA PHE A 22 5.18 -2.94 -5.32
C PHE A 22 3.78 -2.48 -4.89
N PRO A 23 3.25 -1.38 -5.48
CA PRO A 23 3.94 -0.47 -6.42
C PRO A 23 5.15 0.23 -5.79
N PRO A 24 6.06 0.79 -6.60
CA PRO A 24 7.24 1.51 -6.10
C PRO A 24 6.87 2.70 -5.21
N ALA A 25 7.76 3.06 -4.28
CA ALA A 25 7.65 4.22 -3.41
C ALA A 25 8.93 5.08 -3.50
N PRO A 26 9.17 5.76 -4.63
CA PRO A 26 10.43 6.45 -4.87
C PRO A 26 10.65 7.65 -3.94
N GLN A 27 9.59 8.28 -3.47
CA GLN A 27 9.66 9.45 -2.58
C GLN A 27 9.83 9.07 -1.09
N ALA A 28 9.68 7.79 -0.74
CA ALA A 28 9.83 7.35 0.65
C ALA A 28 11.30 7.51 1.11
N PRO A 29 11.55 8.03 2.34
CA PRO A 29 12.89 8.17 2.89
C PRO A 29 13.65 6.85 2.86
N GLU A 30 14.96 6.90 2.53
CA GLU A 30 15.80 5.70 2.45
C GLU A 30 15.83 4.92 3.77
N THR A 31 15.90 5.61 4.90
CA THR A 31 15.90 4.99 6.23
C THR A 31 14.62 4.20 6.48
N LEU A 32 13.47 4.72 6.06
CA LEU A 32 12.18 4.04 6.17
C LEU A 32 12.12 2.83 5.23
N ARG A 33 12.57 3.00 3.97
CA ARG A 33 12.64 1.89 3.01
C ARG A 33 13.53 0.75 3.52
N ALA A 34 14.70 1.08 4.08
CA ALA A 34 15.61 0.10 4.67
C ALA A 34 14.96 -0.63 5.85
N ALA A 35 14.34 0.09 6.78
CA ALA A 35 13.66 -0.50 7.93
C ALA A 35 12.54 -1.46 7.50
N ILE A 36 11.73 -1.08 6.52
CA ILE A 36 10.64 -1.95 6.01
C ILE A 36 11.24 -3.18 5.33
N ALA A 37 12.29 -3.03 4.52
CA ALA A 37 12.97 -4.15 3.87
C ALA A 37 13.47 -5.17 4.89
N GLU A 38 14.08 -4.70 5.98
CA GLU A 38 14.54 -5.53 7.10
C GLU A 38 13.41 -6.34 7.74
N HIS A 39 12.25 -5.73 7.97
CA HIS A 39 11.10 -6.40 8.57
C HIS A 39 10.30 -7.27 7.58
N SER A 40 10.53 -7.09 6.28
CA SER A 40 9.84 -7.84 5.23
C SER A 40 10.52 -9.16 4.86
N VAL A 41 11.66 -9.48 5.50
CA VAL A 41 12.41 -10.71 5.24
C VAL A 41 12.24 -11.69 6.41
N ARG A 42 11.98 -12.95 6.08
CA ARG A 42 11.90 -14.05 7.06
C ARG A 42 12.80 -15.20 6.67
N ARG A 43 13.16 -16.01 7.64
CA ARG A 43 13.83 -17.30 7.40
C ARG A 43 12.79 -18.34 6.99
N GLU A 44 13.08 -19.09 5.95
CA GLU A 44 12.26 -20.20 5.45
C GLU A 44 12.67 -21.51 6.13
N ALA A 45 11.85 -22.55 5.96
CA ALA A 45 12.08 -23.87 6.57
C ALA A 45 13.39 -24.54 6.10
N ASP A 46 13.83 -24.24 4.88
CA ASP A 46 15.10 -24.73 4.31
C ASP A 46 16.33 -23.94 4.80
N GLY A 47 16.15 -23.00 5.73
CA GLY A 47 17.20 -22.17 6.28
C GLY A 47 17.57 -20.94 5.42
N ARG A 48 17.01 -20.82 4.21
CA ARG A 48 17.19 -19.66 3.34
C ARG A 48 16.30 -18.50 3.77
N TYR A 49 16.39 -17.37 3.08
CA TYR A 49 15.64 -16.16 3.38
C TYR A 49 14.73 -15.77 2.23
N GLY A 50 13.49 -15.48 2.52
CA GLY A 50 12.49 -15.04 1.57
C GLY A 50 11.72 -13.83 2.05
N PHE A 51 10.83 -13.30 1.24
CA PHE A 51 9.95 -12.21 1.63
C PHE A 51 8.76 -12.72 2.44
N ALA A 52 8.34 -11.93 3.43
CA ALA A 52 7.29 -12.31 4.38
C ALA A 52 5.87 -12.33 3.78
N PHE A 53 5.66 -11.80 2.57
CA PHE A 53 4.35 -11.86 1.92
C PHE A 53 4.04 -13.25 1.36
N ASP A 54 2.77 -13.59 1.27
CA ASP A 54 2.32 -14.86 0.66
C ASP A 54 2.21 -14.69 -0.87
N PRO A 55 3.03 -15.39 -1.68
CA PRO A 55 2.98 -15.27 -3.14
C PRO A 55 1.65 -15.75 -3.74
N ARG A 56 0.85 -16.54 -3.00
CA ARG A 56 -0.49 -16.98 -3.44
C ARG A 56 -1.45 -15.81 -3.58
N TRP A 57 -1.15 -14.66 -2.98
CA TRP A 57 -1.92 -13.42 -3.17
C TRP A 57 -2.17 -13.10 -4.65
N PHE A 58 -1.18 -13.29 -5.50
CA PHE A 58 -1.29 -13.06 -6.94
C PHE A 58 -2.08 -14.12 -7.71
N SER A 59 -2.45 -15.21 -7.04
CA SER A 59 -3.25 -16.31 -7.60
C SER A 59 -4.70 -16.31 -7.11
N ILE A 60 -5.08 -15.34 -6.28
CA ILE A 60 -6.45 -15.20 -5.80
C ILE A 60 -7.33 -14.81 -6.98
N PRO A 61 -8.39 -15.59 -7.29
CA PRO A 61 -9.33 -15.23 -8.33
C PRO A 61 -9.93 -13.83 -8.08
N SER A 62 -10.17 -13.09 -9.15
CA SER A 62 -10.89 -11.82 -9.05
C SER A 62 -12.23 -12.05 -8.35
N ARG A 63 -12.45 -11.34 -7.26
CA ARG A 63 -13.73 -11.37 -6.54
C ARG A 63 -14.63 -10.26 -7.05
N PRO A 64 -15.95 -10.43 -6.96
CA PRO A 64 -16.87 -9.33 -7.18
C PRO A 64 -16.48 -8.14 -6.32
N ARG A 65 -16.54 -6.97 -6.90
CA ARG A 65 -16.29 -5.72 -6.16
C ARG A 65 -17.32 -5.59 -5.03
N PRO A 66 -16.91 -5.25 -3.80
CA PRO A 66 -17.86 -5.03 -2.72
C PRO A 66 -18.76 -3.83 -3.03
N GLU A 67 -20.00 -3.89 -2.57
CA GLU A 67 -20.95 -2.79 -2.68
C GLU A 67 -20.61 -1.71 -1.65
N LEU A 68 -20.04 -0.60 -2.11
CA LEU A 68 -19.59 0.48 -1.23
C LEU A 68 -20.76 1.31 -0.66
N SER A 69 -21.91 1.31 -1.30
CA SER A 69 -23.14 1.97 -0.84
C SER A 69 -23.61 1.44 0.53
N SER A 70 -23.23 0.22 0.91
CA SER A 70 -23.53 -0.36 2.22
C SER A 70 -22.64 0.17 3.35
N VAL A 71 -21.56 0.88 3.05
CA VAL A 71 -20.61 1.42 4.04
C VAL A 71 -21.16 2.69 4.66
N GLN A 72 -21.76 2.60 5.85
CA GLN A 72 -22.41 3.72 6.52
C GLN A 72 -21.47 4.59 7.38
N CYS A 73 -20.28 4.12 7.70
CA CYS A 73 -19.31 4.89 8.48
C CYS A 73 -18.67 6.00 7.62
N PRO A 74 -18.25 7.12 8.24
CA PRO A 74 -17.42 8.11 7.59
C PRO A 74 -16.16 7.46 7.03
N THR A 75 -15.88 7.69 5.75
CA THR A 75 -14.77 7.03 5.04
C THR A 75 -13.90 8.07 4.36
N LEU A 76 -12.60 8.04 4.63
CA LEU A 76 -11.60 8.88 3.97
C LEU A 76 -10.81 8.06 2.94
N ILE A 77 -10.83 8.52 1.71
CA ILE A 77 -9.97 8.00 0.64
C ILE A 77 -8.76 8.93 0.52
N LEU A 78 -7.55 8.37 0.67
CA LEU A 78 -6.30 9.06 0.41
C LEU A 78 -5.72 8.56 -0.91
N ARG A 79 -5.52 9.46 -1.87
CA ARG A 79 -4.91 9.16 -3.15
C ARG A 79 -3.65 10.00 -3.35
N GLY A 80 -2.52 9.36 -3.63
CA GLY A 80 -1.34 10.09 -4.12
C GLY A 80 -1.59 10.60 -5.54
N ARG A 81 -1.21 11.84 -5.81
CA ARG A 81 -1.43 12.46 -7.13
C ARG A 81 -0.69 11.73 -8.23
N GLU A 82 0.48 11.17 -7.93
CA GLU A 82 1.35 10.43 -8.84
C GLU A 82 1.05 8.92 -8.84
N SER A 83 -0.07 8.49 -8.24
CA SER A 83 -0.46 7.07 -8.21
C SER A 83 -0.82 6.56 -9.62
N GLU A 84 -0.08 5.56 -10.08
CA GLU A 84 -0.33 4.83 -11.33
C GLU A 84 -1.35 3.68 -11.15
N ILE A 85 -1.66 3.31 -9.90
CA ILE A 85 -2.60 2.20 -9.57
C ILE A 85 -4.03 2.71 -9.45
N LEU A 86 -4.23 3.85 -8.77
CA LEU A 86 -5.54 4.46 -8.60
C LEU A 86 -5.59 5.80 -9.34
N SER A 87 -6.32 5.84 -10.45
CA SER A 87 -6.51 7.08 -11.20
C SER A 87 -7.37 8.08 -10.41
N ARG A 88 -7.34 9.35 -10.82
CA ARG A 88 -8.20 10.39 -10.21
C ARG A 88 -9.67 10.07 -10.40
N GLU A 89 -10.04 9.62 -11.58
CA GLU A 89 -11.40 9.24 -11.94
C GLU A 89 -11.86 8.03 -11.12
N GLY A 90 -10.98 7.03 -10.97
CA GLY A 90 -11.24 5.85 -10.14
C GLY A 90 -11.46 6.21 -8.66
N ALA A 91 -10.65 7.13 -8.10
CA ALA A 91 -10.81 7.58 -6.73
C ALA A 91 -12.12 8.37 -6.52
N ARG A 92 -12.51 9.20 -7.50
CA ARG A 92 -13.80 9.91 -7.47
C ARG A 92 -14.97 8.95 -7.54
N ALA A 93 -14.92 7.98 -8.45
CA ALA A 93 -15.96 6.96 -8.54
C ALA A 93 -16.13 6.17 -7.24
N LEU A 94 -15.01 5.84 -6.54
CA LEU A 94 -15.07 5.23 -5.21
C LEU A 94 -15.74 6.15 -4.18
N MET A 95 -15.40 7.43 -4.20
CA MET A 95 -15.99 8.42 -3.29
C MET A 95 -17.49 8.58 -3.54
N ASP A 96 -17.92 8.63 -4.80
CA ASP A 96 -19.32 8.86 -5.17
C ASP A 96 -20.24 7.67 -4.80
N GLU A 97 -19.68 6.46 -4.70
CA GLU A 97 -20.39 5.29 -4.21
C GLU A 97 -20.53 5.23 -2.68
N LEU A 98 -19.67 5.93 -1.93
CA LEU A 98 -19.65 5.94 -0.48
C LEU A 98 -20.61 7.00 0.07
N PRO A 99 -21.65 6.64 0.86
CA PRO A 99 -22.63 7.61 1.38
C PRO A 99 -22.00 8.73 2.24
N ARG A 100 -20.89 8.43 2.88
CA ARG A 100 -20.14 9.38 3.73
C ARG A 100 -18.66 9.41 3.34
N GLY A 101 -18.40 9.34 2.01
CA GLY A 101 -17.06 9.36 1.44
C GLY A 101 -16.45 10.76 1.37
N ARG A 102 -15.15 10.85 1.65
CA ARG A 102 -14.33 12.04 1.40
C ARG A 102 -13.06 11.63 0.67
N LEU A 103 -12.62 12.42 -0.30
CA LEU A 103 -11.38 12.19 -1.04
C LEU A 103 -10.39 13.31 -0.77
N VAL A 104 -9.17 12.95 -0.41
CA VAL A 104 -8.03 13.87 -0.31
C VAL A 104 -6.91 13.38 -1.20
N GLU A 105 -6.42 14.26 -2.08
CA GLU A 105 -5.28 13.99 -2.93
C GLU A 105 -4.00 14.48 -2.26
N ILE A 106 -3.02 13.58 -2.11
CA ILE A 106 -1.73 13.83 -1.48
C ILE A 106 -0.72 14.17 -2.59
N SER A 107 -0.20 15.39 -2.58
CA SER A 107 0.84 15.83 -3.51
C SER A 107 2.19 15.23 -3.13
N GLY A 108 3.08 15.00 -4.11
CA GLY A 108 4.41 14.46 -3.88
C GLY A 108 4.38 13.00 -3.38
N ALA A 109 3.34 12.26 -3.77
CA ALA A 109 3.21 10.86 -3.39
C ALA A 109 2.56 10.04 -4.51
N GLY A 110 3.10 8.86 -4.74
CA GLY A 110 2.52 7.82 -5.58
C GLY A 110 1.46 7.01 -4.81
N HIS A 111 1.43 5.70 -5.03
CA HIS A 111 0.41 4.85 -4.41
C HIS A 111 0.62 4.62 -2.91
N GLN A 112 1.87 4.67 -2.46
CA GLN A 112 2.26 4.46 -1.06
C GLN A 112 2.27 5.78 -0.28
N THR A 113 1.16 6.50 -0.25
CA THR A 113 1.07 7.87 0.28
C THR A 113 1.65 8.03 1.67
N HIS A 114 1.39 7.05 2.56
CA HIS A 114 1.85 7.05 3.95
C HIS A 114 3.37 6.87 4.11
N LEU A 115 4.04 6.32 3.10
CA LEU A 115 5.51 6.19 3.06
C LEU A 115 6.15 7.40 2.39
N GLU A 116 5.49 7.98 1.39
CA GLU A 116 6.06 8.98 0.51
C GLU A 116 5.80 10.42 0.98
N ASN A 117 4.67 10.67 1.63
CA ASN A 117 4.36 11.96 2.26
C ASN A 117 3.54 11.76 3.55
N PRO A 118 4.17 11.24 4.63
CA PRO A 118 3.49 10.95 5.89
C PRO A 118 2.89 12.19 6.56
N ASP A 119 3.52 13.35 6.43
CA ASP A 119 3.03 14.59 7.05
C ASP A 119 1.69 15.04 6.44
N ALA A 120 1.59 14.99 5.11
CA ALA A 120 0.33 15.33 4.44
C ALA A 120 -0.77 14.30 4.75
N VAL A 121 -0.42 13.01 4.83
CA VAL A 121 -1.35 11.96 5.27
C VAL A 121 -1.83 12.21 6.70
N LEU A 122 -0.92 12.51 7.62
CA LEU A 122 -1.26 12.79 9.01
C LEU A 122 -2.17 14.02 9.15
N LEU A 123 -1.88 15.09 8.40
CA LEU A 123 -2.73 16.28 8.36
C LEU A 123 -4.13 15.96 7.85
N ALA A 124 -4.24 15.20 6.76
CA ALA A 124 -5.52 14.78 6.19
C ALA A 124 -6.33 13.93 7.18
N LEU A 125 -5.67 13.00 7.88
CA LEU A 125 -6.30 12.18 8.91
C LEU A 125 -6.79 13.03 10.10
N ARG A 126 -5.98 13.95 10.61
CA ARG A 126 -6.38 14.86 11.72
C ARG A 126 -7.58 15.69 11.35
N ASN A 127 -7.58 16.29 10.15
CA ASN A 127 -8.70 17.10 9.68
C ASN A 127 -9.98 16.26 9.49
N PHE A 128 -9.83 15.03 8.99
CA PHE A 128 -10.95 14.12 8.85
C PHE A 128 -11.55 13.76 10.21
N LEU A 129 -10.71 13.33 11.15
CA LEU A 129 -11.16 12.94 12.51
C LEU A 129 -11.78 14.11 13.27
N ALA A 130 -11.22 15.31 13.18
CA ALA A 130 -11.76 16.50 13.81
C ALA A 130 -13.13 16.94 13.25
N ALA A 131 -13.47 16.53 12.04
CA ALA A 131 -14.74 16.83 11.39
C ALA A 131 -15.81 15.73 11.60
N LEU A 132 -15.49 14.70 12.38
CA LEU A 132 -16.47 13.69 12.79
C LEU A 132 -17.37 14.24 13.90
N PRO A 133 -18.68 13.85 13.91
CA PRO A 133 -19.61 14.24 14.96
C PRO A 133 -19.24 13.59 16.29
#